data_bc0cd8be3b540cab649839afef168b02
#
_entry.id   bc0cd8be3b540cab649839afef168b02
#
_cell.length_a   1.000
_cell.length_b   1.000
_cell.length_c   1.000
_cell.angle_alpha   90.00
_cell.angle_beta   90.00
_cell.angle_gamma   90.00
#
_symmetry.space_group_name_H-M   'P 1'
#
loop_
_entity.id
_entity.type
_entity.pdbx_description
1 polymer ?
#
loop_
_entity_poly.entity_id
_entity_poly.type
_entity_poly.pdbx_seq_one_letter_code
_entity_poly.pdbx_strand_id
1 'polypeptide(L)'
;MAFGLRGAVVRPRPDGAYDVRMRHGERDLLGHLLGQLRELLTAGSGGGAAGADVDPVLRRLFPTAYPDDAELDAEYQGLVRDDLLEGRLAAIDVVEETVDADVITEEQLLAWMGAVNDLRLVIGT
;
A
#
# COMPACT_ATOMS: atom_id res chain seq x y z
N MET A 1 7.59 -1.90 17.01
CA MET A 1 6.21 -2.04 16.54
C MET A 1 6.12 -3.12 15.48
N ALA A 2 5.19 -4.02 15.60
CA ALA A 2 5.02 -5.08 14.64
C ALA A 2 4.03 -4.64 13.56
N PHE A 3 4.41 -4.72 12.31
CA PHE A 3 3.56 -4.39 11.17
C PHE A 3 2.62 -5.55 10.80
N GLY A 4 2.22 -6.37 11.75
CA GLY A 4 1.50 -7.60 11.49
C GLY A 4 2.42 -8.78 11.18
N LEU A 5 3.71 -8.56 11.11
CA LEU A 5 4.72 -9.58 10.91
C LEU A 5 5.45 -9.80 12.24
N ARG A 6 5.41 -11.00 12.75
CA ARG A 6 6.06 -11.31 14.02
C ARG A 6 7.57 -11.15 13.92
N GLY A 7 8.16 -10.46 14.89
CA GLY A 7 9.59 -10.28 14.94
C GLY A 7 10.13 -9.15 14.07
N ALA A 8 9.28 -8.52 13.26
CA ALA A 8 9.72 -7.38 12.47
C ALA A 8 9.90 -6.16 13.38
N VAL A 9 11.07 -5.55 13.30
CA VAL A 9 11.41 -4.38 14.12
C VAL A 9 12.08 -3.33 13.26
N VAL A 10 11.65 -2.08 13.42
CA VAL A 10 12.28 -0.93 12.78
C VAL A 10 12.75 0.01 13.87
N ARG A 11 14.03 0.39 13.85
CA ARG A 11 14.62 1.26 14.88
C ARG A 11 15.34 2.43 14.25
N PRO A 12 15.16 3.64 14.80
CA PRO A 12 15.89 4.81 14.29
C PRO A 12 17.39 4.70 14.57
N ARG A 13 18.17 5.24 13.65
CA ARG A 13 19.63 5.33 13.76
C ARG A 13 20.05 6.78 14.01
N PRO A 14 21.23 6.99 14.60
CA PRO A 14 21.74 8.35 14.80
C PRO A 14 21.92 9.15 13.51
N ASP A 15 22.13 8.47 12.38
CA ASP A 15 22.35 9.13 11.08
C ASP A 15 21.05 9.52 10.35
N GLY A 16 19.89 9.31 10.99
CA GLY A 16 18.60 9.63 10.38
C GLY A 16 17.98 8.52 9.55
N ALA A 17 18.72 7.43 9.35
CA ALA A 17 18.18 6.24 8.70
C ALA A 17 17.57 5.30 9.75
N TYR A 18 17.09 4.14 9.31
CA TYR A 18 16.42 3.18 10.18
C TYR A 18 16.94 1.77 9.94
N ASP A 19 17.20 1.04 11.02
CA ASP A 19 17.54 -0.37 10.96
C ASP A 19 16.26 -1.17 10.80
N VAL A 20 16.28 -2.13 9.88
CA VAL A 20 15.17 -3.06 9.66
C VAL A 20 15.62 -4.45 10.04
N ARG A 21 14.91 -5.05 10.98
CA ARG A 21 15.15 -6.43 11.41
C ARG A 21 13.94 -7.28 11.11
N MET A 22 14.07 -8.12 10.10
CA MET A 22 13.05 -9.06 9.70
C MET A 22 13.70 -10.38 9.37
N ARG A 23 13.00 -11.46 9.66
CA ARG A 23 13.45 -12.79 9.26
C ARG A 23 13.29 -12.95 7.76
N HIS A 24 14.11 -13.81 7.16
CA HIS A 24 14.06 -14.05 5.73
C HIS A 24 12.67 -14.48 5.26
N GLY A 25 12.02 -15.39 5.99
CA GLY A 25 10.67 -15.82 5.66
C GLY A 25 9.63 -14.71 5.72
N GLU A 26 9.80 -13.75 6.64
CA GLU A 26 8.91 -12.59 6.73
C GLU A 26 9.11 -11.65 5.55
N ARG A 27 10.34 -11.48 5.08
CA ARG A 27 10.65 -10.68 3.90
C ARG A 27 10.04 -11.31 2.64
N ASP A 28 10.13 -12.62 2.51
CA ASP A 28 9.52 -13.33 1.40
C ASP A 28 8.00 -13.20 1.41
N LEU A 29 7.39 -13.34 2.59
CA LEU A 29 5.95 -13.18 2.73
C LEU A 29 5.51 -11.77 2.36
N LEU A 30 6.23 -10.76 2.85
CA LEU A 30 5.91 -9.37 2.53
C LEU A 30 5.98 -9.13 1.03
N GLY A 31 7.04 -9.59 0.38
CA GLY A 31 7.17 -9.46 -1.08
C GLY A 31 6.02 -10.12 -1.83
N HIS A 32 5.61 -11.29 -1.39
CA HIS A 32 4.49 -12.01 -2.00
C HIS A 32 3.17 -11.25 -1.84
N LEU A 33 2.90 -10.75 -0.64
CA LEU A 33 1.68 -9.99 -0.36
C LEU A 33 1.65 -8.69 -1.16
N LEU A 34 2.79 -8.01 -1.27
CA LEU A 34 2.88 -6.78 -2.06
C LEU A 34 2.63 -7.04 -3.55
N GLY A 35 3.12 -8.17 -4.07
CA GLY A 35 2.83 -8.57 -5.43
C GLY A 35 1.34 -8.78 -5.68
N GLN A 36 0.66 -9.39 -4.72
CA GLN A 36 -0.79 -9.56 -4.80
C GLN A 36 -1.52 -8.23 -4.72
N LEU A 37 -1.07 -7.33 -3.86
CA LEU A 37 -1.65 -6.00 -3.76
C LEU A 37 -1.49 -5.23 -5.07
N ARG A 38 -0.31 -5.31 -5.69
CA ARG A 38 -0.06 -4.69 -6.99
C ARG A 38 -1.03 -5.20 -8.04
N GLU A 39 -1.21 -6.51 -8.12
CA GLU A 39 -2.14 -7.11 -9.08
C GLU A 39 -3.57 -6.63 -8.86
N LEU A 40 -3.99 -6.56 -7.60
CA LEU A 40 -5.32 -6.10 -7.25
C LEU A 40 -5.53 -4.65 -7.67
N LEU A 41 -4.56 -3.79 -7.41
CA LEU A 41 -4.63 -2.37 -7.76
C LEU A 41 -4.67 -2.16 -9.27
N THR A 42 -3.82 -2.87 -10.01
CA THR A 42 -3.76 -2.73 -11.46
C THR A 42 -4.98 -3.33 -12.14
N ALA A 43 -5.48 -4.45 -11.67
CA ALA A 43 -6.69 -5.06 -12.20
C ALA A 43 -7.91 -4.16 -11.99
N GLY A 44 -8.01 -3.57 -10.79
CA GLY A 44 -9.10 -2.67 -10.46
C GLY A 44 -9.10 -1.40 -11.29
N SER A 45 -7.91 -0.86 -11.59
CA SER A 45 -7.78 0.37 -12.36
C SER A 45 -8.05 0.16 -13.84
N GLY A 46 -7.75 -1.04 -14.37
CA GLY A 46 -7.97 -1.35 -15.78
C GLY A 46 -9.42 -1.64 -16.14
N GLY A 47 -10.26 -1.74 -15.14
CA GLY A 47 -11.62 -2.18 -15.31
C GLY A 47 -12.55 -1.27 -16.07
N GLY A 48 -12.22 -0.04 -16.32
CA GLY A 48 -12.99 0.90 -17.12
C GLY A 48 -14.50 0.96 -16.86
N ALA A 49 -15.03 0.00 -16.21
CA ALA A 49 -16.44 -0.07 -15.90
C ALA A 49 -16.70 0.86 -14.73
N ALA A 50 -17.22 1.97 -15.05
CA ALA A 50 -17.55 3.05 -14.16
C ALA A 50 -18.09 2.60 -12.80
N GLY A 51 -17.22 2.25 -11.90
CA GLY A 51 -17.57 2.06 -10.50
C GLY A 51 -18.58 0.97 -10.15
N ALA A 52 -19.30 0.43 -11.13
CA ALA A 52 -20.37 -0.51 -10.86
C ALA A 52 -19.87 -1.82 -10.26
N ASP A 53 -18.69 -2.23 -10.68
CA ASP A 53 -18.09 -3.50 -10.27
C ASP A 53 -16.78 -3.32 -9.51
N VAL A 54 -16.63 -2.22 -8.82
CA VAL A 54 -15.45 -1.99 -8.00
C VAL A 54 -15.39 -3.05 -6.92
N ASP A 55 -14.31 -3.81 -6.87
CA ASP A 55 -14.07 -4.78 -5.84
C ASP A 55 -14.24 -4.12 -4.47
N PRO A 56 -15.05 -4.68 -3.56
CA PRO A 56 -15.24 -4.10 -2.22
C PRO A 56 -13.94 -3.85 -1.47
N VAL A 57 -12.92 -4.65 -1.74
CA VAL A 57 -11.60 -4.49 -1.14
C VAL A 57 -10.98 -3.16 -1.57
N LEU A 58 -11.11 -2.79 -2.84
CA LEU A 58 -10.57 -1.53 -3.34
C LEU A 58 -11.28 -0.31 -2.76
N ARG A 59 -12.53 -0.45 -2.36
CA ARG A 59 -13.26 0.65 -1.73
C ARG A 59 -12.65 1.07 -0.40
N ARG A 60 -11.95 0.17 0.27
CA ARG A 60 -11.24 0.50 1.50
C ARG A 60 -10.05 1.42 1.25
N LEU A 61 -9.46 1.29 0.06
CA LEU A 61 -8.32 2.13 -0.33
C LEU A 61 -8.77 3.45 -0.96
N PHE A 62 -9.95 3.47 -1.58
CA PHE A 62 -10.50 4.63 -2.27
C PHE A 62 -11.92 4.91 -1.74
N PRO A 63 -12.04 5.40 -0.50
CA PRO A 63 -13.35 5.62 0.11
C PRO A 63 -14.13 6.73 -0.60
N THR A 64 -15.44 6.65 -0.49
CA THR A 64 -16.36 7.64 -1.05
C THR A 64 -16.12 9.01 -0.42
N ALA A 65 -15.88 10.02 -1.25
CA ALA A 65 -15.66 11.39 -0.78
C ALA A 65 -16.98 12.14 -0.62
N TYR A 66 -17.97 11.83 -1.45
CA TYR A 66 -19.27 12.50 -1.45
C TYR A 66 -20.40 11.46 -1.34
N PRO A 67 -20.67 10.95 -0.14
CA PRO A 67 -21.63 9.86 0.03
C PRO A 67 -23.06 10.23 -0.34
N ASP A 68 -23.41 11.52 -0.26
CA ASP A 68 -24.77 12.00 -0.55
C ASP A 68 -24.97 12.43 -1.99
N ASP A 69 -23.91 12.38 -2.82
CA ASP A 69 -23.96 12.79 -4.22
C ASP A 69 -23.08 11.88 -5.04
N ALA A 70 -23.70 10.86 -5.62
CA ALA A 70 -22.99 9.83 -6.38
C ALA A 70 -22.31 10.41 -7.64
N GLU A 71 -22.92 11.40 -8.27
CA GLU A 71 -22.37 12.01 -9.46
C GLU A 71 -21.10 12.82 -9.14
N LEU A 72 -21.17 13.61 -8.09
CA LEU A 72 -20.02 14.39 -7.63
C LEU A 72 -18.89 13.50 -7.15
N ASP A 73 -19.22 12.42 -6.44
CA ASP A 73 -18.22 11.47 -5.98
C ASP A 73 -17.53 10.79 -7.17
N ALA A 74 -18.28 10.42 -8.20
CA ALA A 74 -17.70 9.81 -9.39
C ALA A 74 -16.73 10.76 -10.10
N GLU A 75 -17.06 12.04 -10.18
CA GLU A 75 -16.15 13.05 -10.74
C GLU A 75 -14.88 13.18 -9.93
N TYR A 76 -15.01 13.25 -8.60
CA TYR A 76 -13.87 13.34 -7.71
C TYR A 76 -12.97 12.13 -7.84
N GLN A 77 -13.53 10.92 -7.81
CA GLN A 77 -12.77 9.68 -7.94
C GLN A 77 -12.03 9.62 -9.28
N GLY A 78 -12.69 10.07 -10.36
CA GLY A 78 -12.05 10.11 -11.67
C GLY A 78 -10.87 11.06 -11.75
N LEU A 79 -10.95 12.18 -11.03
CA LEU A 79 -9.88 13.18 -11.05
C LEU A 79 -8.67 12.78 -10.23
N VAL A 80 -8.87 12.10 -9.08
CA VAL A 80 -7.79 11.83 -8.13
C VAL A 80 -7.33 10.38 -8.11
N ARG A 81 -8.12 9.47 -8.68
CA ARG A 81 -7.84 8.04 -8.56
C ARG A 81 -6.51 7.64 -9.17
N ASP A 82 -6.18 8.18 -10.33
CA ASP A 82 -4.93 7.85 -11.00
C ASP A 82 -3.72 8.29 -10.18
N ASP A 83 -3.79 9.48 -9.58
CA ASP A 83 -2.72 9.98 -8.74
C ASP A 83 -2.56 9.13 -7.48
N LEU A 84 -3.67 8.75 -6.85
CA LEU A 84 -3.65 7.91 -5.67
C LEU A 84 -3.11 6.52 -6.00
N LEU A 85 -3.54 5.95 -7.12
CA LEU A 85 -3.08 4.65 -7.56
C LEU A 85 -1.59 4.67 -7.85
N GLU A 86 -1.12 5.68 -8.56
CA GLU A 86 0.29 5.83 -8.88
C GLU A 86 1.14 5.93 -7.61
N GLY A 87 0.68 6.70 -6.63
CA GLY A 87 1.37 6.84 -5.35
C GLY A 87 1.44 5.50 -4.59
N ARG A 88 0.37 4.73 -4.61
CA ARG A 88 0.36 3.42 -3.95
C ARG A 88 1.28 2.43 -4.64
N LEU A 89 1.29 2.42 -5.97
CA LEU A 89 2.18 1.54 -6.73
C LEU A 89 3.64 1.95 -6.52
N ALA A 90 3.93 3.24 -6.47
CA ALA A 90 5.28 3.72 -6.20
C ALA A 90 5.77 3.29 -4.81
N ALA A 91 4.89 3.32 -3.80
CA ALA A 91 5.25 2.84 -2.47
C ALA A 91 5.57 1.35 -2.47
N ILE A 92 4.79 0.55 -3.19
CA ILE A 92 5.06 -0.88 -3.34
C ILE A 92 6.42 -1.10 -4.00
N ASP A 93 6.75 -0.35 -5.04
CA ASP A 93 8.05 -0.45 -5.72
C ASP A 93 9.19 -0.19 -4.73
N VAL A 94 9.08 0.84 -3.91
CA VAL A 94 10.11 1.17 -2.92
C VAL A 94 10.28 0.03 -1.92
N VAL A 95 9.19 -0.55 -1.44
CA VAL A 95 9.27 -1.65 -0.48
C VAL A 95 9.89 -2.89 -1.14
N GLU A 96 9.52 -3.20 -2.36
CA GLU A 96 10.09 -4.34 -3.07
C GLU A 96 11.59 -4.18 -3.30
N GLU A 97 12.04 -2.96 -3.61
CA GLU A 97 13.46 -2.66 -3.77
C GLU A 97 14.24 -2.79 -2.47
N THR A 98 13.60 -2.57 -1.35
CA THR A 98 14.24 -2.53 -0.03
C THR A 98 13.82 -3.68 0.89
N VAL A 99 13.08 -4.66 0.38
CA VAL A 99 12.55 -5.74 1.19
C VAL A 99 13.65 -6.58 1.87
N ASP A 100 14.82 -6.67 1.24
CA ASP A 100 15.98 -7.37 1.79
C ASP A 100 17.01 -6.43 2.44
N ALA A 101 16.73 -5.14 2.46
CA ALA A 101 17.66 -4.18 3.04
C ALA A 101 17.60 -4.21 4.57
N ASP A 102 18.77 -4.05 5.19
CA ASP A 102 18.87 -3.96 6.64
C ASP A 102 18.79 -2.52 7.15
N VAL A 103 18.95 -1.56 6.24
CA VAL A 103 18.88 -0.13 6.55
C VAL A 103 18.08 0.57 5.47
N ILE A 104 17.13 1.39 5.89
CA ILE A 104 16.32 2.18 4.96
C ILE A 104 16.33 3.65 5.38
N THR A 105 16.04 4.53 4.43
CA THR A 105 15.92 5.97 4.69
C THR A 105 14.55 6.29 5.28
N GLU A 106 14.39 7.51 5.77
CA GLU A 106 13.08 7.98 6.25
C GLU A 106 12.02 7.94 5.14
N GLU A 107 12.37 8.36 3.93
CA GLU A 107 11.47 8.30 2.79
C GLU A 107 11.02 6.86 2.50
N GLN A 108 11.97 5.95 2.53
CA GLN A 108 11.67 4.53 2.31
C GLN A 108 10.79 3.99 3.43
N LEU A 109 11.03 4.40 4.67
CA LEU A 109 10.18 4.00 5.79
C LEU A 109 8.75 4.49 5.60
N LEU A 110 8.55 5.71 5.14
CA LEU A 110 7.21 6.23 4.88
C LEU A 110 6.50 5.40 3.80
N ALA A 111 7.22 5.00 2.76
CA ALA A 111 6.67 4.10 1.74
C ALA A 111 6.29 2.74 2.33
N TRP A 112 7.13 2.18 3.20
CA TRP A 112 6.84 0.94 3.90
C TRP A 112 5.58 1.05 4.74
N MET A 113 5.45 2.13 5.50
CA MET A 113 4.28 2.34 6.35
C MET A 113 3.00 2.43 5.52
N GLY A 114 3.05 3.16 4.41
CA GLY A 114 1.91 3.28 3.52
C GLY A 114 1.51 1.95 2.89
N ALA A 115 2.49 1.20 2.38
CA ALA A 115 2.22 -0.09 1.75
C ALA A 115 1.67 -1.11 2.76
N VAL A 116 2.24 -1.16 3.96
CA VAL A 116 1.77 -2.07 5.01
C VAL A 116 0.36 -1.68 5.46
N ASN A 117 0.08 -0.39 5.56
CA ASN A 117 -1.28 0.06 5.88
C ASN A 117 -2.28 -0.38 4.81
N ASP A 118 -1.91 -0.28 3.53
CA ASP A 118 -2.76 -0.72 2.44
C ASP A 118 -3.02 -2.22 2.51
N LEU A 119 -2.00 -3.01 2.84
CA LEU A 119 -2.17 -4.44 3.05
C LEU A 119 -3.16 -4.74 4.17
N ARG A 120 -3.07 -4.01 5.28
CA ARG A 120 -4.00 -4.17 6.39
C ARG A 120 -5.44 -3.91 5.97
N LEU A 121 -5.65 -2.86 5.20
CA LEU A 121 -6.99 -2.52 4.72
C LEU A 121 -7.54 -3.58 3.77
N VAL A 122 -6.68 -4.12 2.92
CA VAL A 122 -7.07 -5.13 1.93
C VAL A 122 -7.35 -6.48 2.60
N ILE A 123 -6.52 -6.88 3.57
CA ILE A 123 -6.70 -8.14 4.28
C ILE A 123 -7.95 -8.10 5.18
N GLY A 124 -8.37 -6.92 5.58
CA GLY A 124 -9.66 -6.77 6.24
C GLY A 124 -9.69 -7.12 7.72
N THR A 125 -8.62 -6.92 8.38
CA THR A 125 -8.59 -7.14 9.83
C THR A 125 -9.32 -6.08 10.61
#